data_550ba2d8b7fa5ba53ad914944975daef
#
_entry.id   550ba2d8b7fa5ba53ad914944975daef
#
_cell.length_a   1.000
_cell.length_b   1.000
_cell.length_c   1.000
_cell.angle_alpha   90.00
_cell.angle_beta   90.00
_cell.angle_gamma   90.00
#
_symmetry.space_group_name_H-M   'P 1'
#
loop_
_entity.id
_entity.type
_entity.pdbx_description
1 polymer ?
#
loop_
_entity_poly.entity_id
_entity_poly.type
_entity_poly.pdbx_seq_one_letter_code
_entity_poly.pdbx_strand_id
1 'polypeptide(L)'
;FLARAVALGANELADTLRNARRYFNEYRDNLAQREVNRILASNAASPLKERARLLESYLREPDFTSFGESFSYAQVSSEPWLYRHTYVRWRGTVSNLEFSEERITFDFLVGYQDRRVLEGVVPVHLEFAALLEGGMAVELIGEVLPAENEAGFQLRVTSLRMLEPGGGN
;
A
#
# COMPACT_ATOMS: atom_id res chain seq x y z
N PHE A 1 0.38 -7.68 -11.26
CA PHE A 1 -0.73 -8.33 -10.54
C PHE A 1 -1.45 -9.26 -11.49
N LEU A 2 -0.96 -10.48 -11.62
CA LEU A 2 -1.73 -11.55 -12.21
C LEU A 2 -2.91 -11.80 -11.27
N ALA A 3 -4.10 -11.40 -11.70
CA ALA A 3 -5.34 -11.69 -10.98
C ALA A 3 -5.52 -13.20 -10.96
N ARG A 4 -5.12 -13.85 -9.89
CA ARG A 4 -5.61 -15.19 -9.61
C ARG A 4 -7.11 -15.04 -9.31
N ALA A 5 -7.92 -15.62 -10.16
CA ALA A 5 -9.34 -15.75 -9.84
C ALA A 5 -9.47 -16.56 -8.56
N VAL A 6 -9.87 -15.91 -7.49
CA VAL A 6 -10.11 -16.55 -6.20
C VAL A 6 -11.53 -17.11 -6.23
N ALA A 7 -11.66 -18.43 -6.18
CA ALA A 7 -12.97 -19.05 -6.08
C ALA A 7 -13.47 -18.91 -4.63
N LEU A 8 -14.52 -18.11 -4.44
CA LEU A 8 -15.19 -17.95 -3.16
C LEU A 8 -16.62 -18.55 -3.24
N GLY A 9 -17.02 -19.24 -2.20
CA GLY A 9 -18.41 -19.69 -2.04
C GLY A 9 -19.36 -18.51 -1.82
N ALA A 10 -20.66 -18.72 -2.08
CA ALA A 10 -21.66 -17.67 -1.94
C ALA A 10 -21.70 -17.06 -0.52
N ASN A 11 -21.54 -17.88 0.51
CA ASN A 11 -21.49 -17.42 1.90
C ASN A 11 -20.24 -16.62 2.20
N GLU A 12 -19.09 -17.04 1.67
CA GLU A 12 -17.80 -16.33 1.81
C GLU A 12 -17.86 -14.96 1.15
N LEU A 13 -18.46 -14.84 -0.03
CA LEU A 13 -18.67 -13.57 -0.74
C LEU A 13 -19.56 -12.62 0.07
N ALA A 14 -20.66 -13.13 0.62
CA ALA A 14 -21.56 -12.34 1.46
C ALA A 14 -20.85 -11.85 2.73
N ASP A 15 -20.06 -12.71 3.36
CA ASP A 15 -19.28 -12.36 4.56
C ASP A 15 -18.19 -11.36 4.24
N THR A 16 -17.52 -11.51 3.12
CA THR A 16 -16.46 -10.58 2.67
C THR A 16 -17.03 -9.17 2.43
N LEU A 17 -18.17 -9.06 1.75
CA LEU A 17 -18.83 -7.76 1.55
C LEU A 17 -19.29 -7.15 2.88
N ARG A 18 -19.83 -7.96 3.78
CA ARG A 18 -20.24 -7.53 5.12
C ARG A 18 -19.06 -7.01 5.92
N ASN A 19 -17.93 -7.70 5.86
CA ASN A 19 -16.69 -7.28 6.50
C ASN A 19 -16.16 -5.98 5.92
N ALA A 20 -16.17 -5.82 4.59
CA ALA A 20 -15.76 -4.58 3.94
C ALA A 20 -16.59 -3.38 4.44
N ARG A 21 -17.91 -3.54 4.51
CA ARG A 21 -18.80 -2.49 5.03
C ARG A 21 -18.56 -2.19 6.50
N ARG A 22 -18.34 -3.22 7.30
CA ARG A 22 -18.03 -3.06 8.72
C ARG A 22 -16.76 -2.26 8.92
N TYR A 23 -15.68 -2.63 8.24
CA TYR A 23 -14.41 -1.91 8.31
C TYR A 23 -14.55 -0.46 7.85
N PHE A 24 -15.28 -0.22 6.77
CA PHE A 24 -15.56 1.15 6.32
C PHE A 24 -16.31 1.97 7.38
N ASN A 25 -17.33 1.41 8.00
CA ASN A 25 -18.11 2.08 9.05
C ASN A 25 -17.28 2.32 10.33
N GLU A 26 -16.25 1.53 10.55
CA GLU A 26 -15.31 1.68 11.66
C GLU A 26 -14.12 2.60 11.31
N TYR A 27 -14.13 3.24 10.14
CA TYR A 27 -13.03 4.06 9.62
C TYR A 27 -11.71 3.29 9.43
N ARG A 28 -11.80 2.00 9.17
CA ARG A 28 -10.67 1.11 8.91
C ARG A 28 -10.54 0.86 7.42
N ASP A 29 -10.25 1.92 6.68
CA ASP A 29 -10.30 1.95 5.21
C ASP A 29 -9.32 0.97 4.55
N ASN A 30 -8.14 0.77 5.13
CA ASN A 30 -7.16 -0.20 4.62
C ASN A 30 -7.69 -1.64 4.64
N LEU A 31 -8.35 -2.02 5.72
CA LEU A 31 -8.95 -3.34 5.82
C LEU A 31 -10.16 -3.47 4.90
N ALA A 32 -10.95 -2.41 4.75
CA ALA A 32 -12.05 -2.38 3.78
C ALA A 32 -11.53 -2.58 2.35
N GLN A 33 -10.45 -1.90 1.97
CA GLN A 33 -9.84 -2.05 0.64
C GLN A 33 -9.39 -3.49 0.39
N ARG A 34 -8.76 -4.13 1.35
CA ARG A 34 -8.34 -5.52 1.22
C ARG A 34 -9.52 -6.47 0.96
N GLU A 35 -10.63 -6.29 1.67
CA GLU A 35 -11.83 -7.09 1.45
C GLU A 35 -12.47 -6.81 0.08
N VAL A 36 -12.49 -5.55 -0.36
CA VAL A 36 -12.89 -5.17 -1.72
C VAL A 36 -12.03 -5.89 -2.76
N ASN A 37 -10.73 -5.94 -2.58
CA ASN A 37 -9.81 -6.62 -3.50
C ASN A 37 -10.14 -8.12 -3.62
N ARG A 38 -10.51 -8.77 -2.52
CA ARG A 38 -10.95 -10.18 -2.55
C ARG A 38 -12.17 -10.38 -3.43
N ILE A 39 -13.15 -9.49 -3.32
CA ILE A 39 -14.38 -9.56 -4.15
C ILE A 39 -14.04 -9.32 -5.62
N LEU A 40 -13.26 -8.28 -5.92
CA LEU A 40 -12.92 -7.91 -7.30
C LEU A 40 -12.08 -8.99 -8.01
N ALA A 41 -11.24 -9.71 -7.27
CA ALA A 41 -10.43 -10.82 -7.79
C ALA A 41 -11.17 -12.16 -7.81
N SER A 42 -12.39 -12.21 -7.28
CA SER A 42 -13.16 -13.45 -7.15
C SER A 42 -14.03 -13.72 -8.38
N ASN A 43 -14.73 -14.86 -8.33
CA ASN A 43 -15.77 -15.26 -9.28
C ASN A 43 -17.14 -14.60 -9.00
N ALA A 44 -17.18 -13.53 -8.21
CA ALA A 44 -18.43 -12.85 -7.88
C ALA A 44 -19.13 -12.31 -9.13
N ALA A 45 -20.47 -12.32 -9.09
CA ALA A 45 -21.28 -11.73 -10.14
C ALA A 45 -21.09 -10.22 -10.24
N SER A 46 -21.29 -9.66 -11.44
CA SER A 46 -21.09 -8.23 -11.70
C SER A 46 -21.78 -7.28 -10.71
N PRO A 47 -23.04 -7.50 -10.30
CA PRO A 47 -23.67 -6.60 -9.32
C PRO A 47 -22.93 -6.53 -7.98
N LEU A 48 -22.34 -7.63 -7.52
CA LEU A 48 -21.57 -7.66 -6.28
C LEU A 48 -20.23 -6.92 -6.43
N LYS A 49 -19.57 -7.09 -7.56
CA LYS A 49 -18.33 -6.35 -7.89
C LYS A 49 -18.59 -4.84 -8.01
N GLU A 50 -19.73 -4.45 -8.57
CA GLU A 50 -20.13 -3.03 -8.64
C GLU A 50 -20.34 -2.42 -7.25
N ARG A 51 -20.95 -3.15 -6.33
CA ARG A 51 -21.08 -2.72 -4.92
C ARG A 51 -19.71 -2.56 -4.25
N ALA A 52 -18.80 -3.47 -4.51
CA ALA A 52 -17.44 -3.37 -4.01
C ALA A 52 -16.70 -2.15 -4.57
N ARG A 53 -16.81 -1.87 -5.87
CA ARG A 53 -16.24 -0.67 -6.48
C ARG A 53 -16.86 0.62 -5.95
N LEU A 54 -18.16 0.63 -5.67
CA LEU A 54 -18.82 1.78 -5.07
C LEU A 54 -18.25 2.05 -3.68
N LEU A 55 -18.08 1.02 -2.86
CA LEU A 55 -17.47 1.16 -1.55
C LEU A 55 -16.03 1.69 -1.66
N GLU A 56 -15.24 1.13 -2.58
CA GLU A 56 -13.87 1.57 -2.87
C GLU A 56 -13.79 3.07 -3.17
N SER A 57 -14.76 3.62 -3.90
CA SER A 57 -14.78 5.03 -4.27
C SER A 57 -14.94 5.99 -3.08
N TYR A 58 -15.38 5.52 -1.94
CA TYR A 58 -15.52 6.30 -0.71
C TYR A 58 -14.32 6.20 0.23
N LEU A 59 -13.38 5.30 -0.04
CA LEU A 59 -12.18 5.15 0.78
C LEU A 59 -11.24 6.34 0.58
N ARG A 60 -10.59 6.76 1.66
CA ARG A 60 -9.82 8.00 1.69
C ARG A 60 -8.32 7.73 1.73
N GLU A 61 -7.56 8.65 1.14
CA GLU A 61 -6.12 8.70 1.29
C GLU A 61 -5.76 9.13 2.72
N PRO A 62 -5.00 8.33 3.48
CA PRO A 62 -4.59 8.69 4.84
C PRO A 62 -3.38 9.63 4.83
N ASP A 63 -3.26 10.41 5.90
CA ASP A 63 -2.04 11.12 6.27
C ASP A 63 -1.45 10.55 7.58
N PHE A 64 -0.35 11.13 8.08
CA PHE A 64 0.28 10.62 9.29
C PHE A 64 -0.59 10.74 10.55
N THR A 65 -1.57 11.63 10.57
CA THR A 65 -2.48 11.81 11.71
C THR A 65 -3.68 10.89 11.64
N SER A 66 -4.18 10.60 10.46
CA SER A 66 -5.36 9.75 10.23
C SER A 66 -5.01 8.28 9.96
N PHE A 67 -3.73 7.96 9.84
CA PHE A 67 -3.30 6.61 9.48
C PHE A 67 -3.64 5.62 10.59
N GLY A 68 -4.38 4.59 10.21
CA GLY A 68 -4.74 3.49 11.10
C GLY A 68 -3.77 2.32 11.03
N GLU A 69 -4.24 1.19 10.54
CA GLU A 69 -3.49 -0.05 10.46
C GLU A 69 -2.62 -0.12 9.21
N SER A 70 -1.37 -0.51 9.36
CA SER A 70 -0.46 -0.80 8.26
C SER A 70 -0.26 -2.31 8.10
N PHE A 71 0.11 -2.71 6.89
CA PHE A 71 0.53 -4.07 6.60
C PHE A 71 2.06 -4.13 6.54
N SER A 72 2.63 -5.27 6.91
CA SER A 72 4.07 -5.48 6.82
C SER A 72 4.53 -5.66 5.37
N TYR A 73 5.82 -5.41 5.12
CA TYR A 73 6.42 -5.73 3.82
C TYR A 73 6.19 -7.21 3.44
N ALA A 74 6.37 -8.13 4.38
CA ALA A 74 6.18 -9.56 4.14
C ALA A 74 4.75 -9.89 3.72
N GLN A 75 3.73 -9.27 4.34
CA GLN A 75 2.33 -9.45 3.95
C GLN A 75 2.08 -8.97 2.52
N VAL A 76 2.50 -7.75 2.22
CA VAL A 76 2.26 -7.16 0.89
C VAL A 76 3.02 -7.91 -0.20
N SER A 77 4.27 -8.27 0.03
CA SER A 77 5.09 -8.97 -0.96
C SER A 77 4.63 -10.41 -1.22
N SER A 78 3.99 -11.05 -0.25
CA SER A 78 3.46 -12.42 -0.42
C SER A 78 2.25 -12.47 -1.34
N GLU A 79 1.37 -11.49 -1.27
CA GLU A 79 0.13 -11.42 -2.07
C GLU A 79 -0.16 -9.98 -2.53
N PRO A 80 0.66 -9.41 -3.44
CA PRO A 80 0.53 -8.00 -3.83
C PRO A 80 -0.87 -7.62 -4.34
N TRP A 81 -1.54 -8.53 -5.06
CA TRP A 81 -2.88 -8.31 -5.58
C TRP A 81 -3.92 -8.02 -4.49
N LEU A 82 -3.75 -8.64 -3.32
CA LEU A 82 -4.67 -8.48 -2.18
C LEU A 82 -4.55 -7.09 -1.54
N TYR A 83 -3.37 -6.48 -1.64
CA TYR A 83 -3.07 -5.19 -1.01
C TYR A 83 -3.10 -4.01 -1.99
N ARG A 84 -3.50 -4.23 -3.23
CA ARG A 84 -3.64 -3.16 -4.22
C ARG A 84 -4.53 -2.02 -3.68
N HIS A 85 -4.07 -0.79 -3.86
CA HIS A 85 -4.74 0.43 -3.36
C HIS A 85 -4.87 0.53 -1.85
N THR A 86 -4.29 -0.38 -1.07
CA THR A 86 -4.07 -0.14 0.35
C THR A 86 -2.90 0.79 0.56
N TYR A 87 -2.82 1.39 1.73
CA TYR A 87 -1.71 2.26 2.11
C TYR A 87 -0.84 1.58 3.15
N VAL A 88 0.46 1.74 3.01
CA VAL A 88 1.43 1.26 3.98
C VAL A 88 2.16 2.44 4.59
N ARG A 89 2.54 2.31 5.85
CA ARG A 89 3.37 3.28 6.57
C ARG A 89 4.63 2.57 7.01
N TRP A 90 5.72 2.87 6.31
CA TRP A 90 6.98 2.18 6.53
C TRP A 90 8.12 3.16 6.74
N ARG A 91 9.13 2.68 7.47
CA ARG A 91 10.42 3.35 7.64
C ARG A 91 11.47 2.63 6.83
N GLY A 92 12.45 3.38 6.35
CA GLY A 92 13.53 2.81 5.55
C GLY A 92 14.51 3.89 5.09
N THR A 93 15.32 3.53 4.10
CA THR A 93 16.40 4.36 3.57
C THR A 93 16.21 4.58 2.08
N VAL A 94 16.50 5.79 1.62
CA VAL A 94 16.46 6.19 0.21
C VAL A 94 17.72 5.70 -0.50
N SER A 95 17.55 5.03 -1.65
CA SER A 95 18.64 4.57 -2.52
C SER A 95 18.29 4.82 -3.99
N ASN A 96 19.27 4.91 -4.85
CA ASN A 96 19.10 5.09 -6.31
C ASN A 96 18.11 6.23 -6.66
N LEU A 97 18.32 7.39 -6.05
CA LEU A 97 17.45 8.56 -6.20
C LEU A 97 17.61 9.18 -7.59
N GLU A 98 16.49 9.37 -8.28
CA GLU A 98 16.42 10.01 -9.59
C GLU A 98 15.33 11.09 -9.61
N PHE A 99 15.63 12.21 -10.26
CA PHE A 99 14.70 13.32 -10.45
C PHE A 99 14.34 13.46 -11.93
N SER A 100 13.06 13.61 -12.21
CA SER A 100 12.55 14.00 -13.52
C SER A 100 11.69 15.25 -13.40
N GLU A 101 11.22 15.79 -14.52
CA GLU A 101 10.34 16.97 -14.51
C GLU A 101 8.99 16.70 -13.83
N GLU A 102 8.53 15.46 -13.85
CA GLU A 102 7.19 15.10 -13.38
C GLU A 102 7.19 14.42 -12.02
N ARG A 103 8.27 13.72 -11.65
CA ARG A 103 8.30 12.93 -10.43
C ARG A 103 9.70 12.64 -9.91
N ILE A 104 9.78 12.28 -8.65
CA ILE A 104 10.98 11.76 -8.01
C ILE A 104 10.79 10.24 -7.86
N THR A 105 11.82 9.46 -8.21
CA THR A 105 11.83 8.01 -8.04
C THR A 105 13.02 7.56 -7.21
N PHE A 106 12.86 6.53 -6.43
CA PHE A 106 13.97 5.91 -5.72
C PHE A 106 13.63 4.46 -5.34
N ASP A 107 14.65 3.72 -4.95
CA ASP A 107 14.48 2.43 -4.31
C ASP A 107 14.40 2.63 -2.81
N PHE A 108 13.33 2.14 -2.20
CA PHE A 108 13.09 2.23 -0.77
C PHE A 108 13.56 0.97 -0.08
N LEU A 109 14.58 1.11 0.77
CA LEU A 109 15.14 0.01 1.54
C LEU A 109 14.31 -0.13 2.82
N VAL A 110 13.31 -1.00 2.79
CA VAL A 110 12.33 -1.17 3.86
C VAL A 110 12.97 -1.72 5.12
N GLY A 111 12.72 -1.08 6.25
CA GLY A 111 13.25 -1.50 7.56
C GLY A 111 14.72 -1.14 7.80
N TYR A 112 15.39 -0.50 6.83
CA TYR A 112 16.84 -0.25 6.86
C TYR A 112 17.22 1.15 7.36
N GLN A 113 16.32 1.86 8.03
CA GLN A 113 16.55 3.21 8.54
C GLN A 113 17.68 3.30 9.57
N ASP A 114 17.96 2.22 10.29
CA ASP A 114 19.06 2.08 11.26
C ASP A 114 20.26 1.29 10.69
N ARG A 115 20.20 0.90 9.42
CA ARG A 115 21.21 0.13 8.67
C ARG A 115 21.53 -1.26 9.26
N ARG A 116 20.58 -1.87 9.96
CA ARG A 116 20.75 -3.19 10.58
C ARG A 116 20.12 -4.31 9.78
N VAL A 117 18.82 -4.24 9.54
CA VAL A 117 18.06 -5.32 8.88
C VAL A 117 17.29 -4.75 7.70
N LEU A 118 17.57 -5.28 6.52
CA LEU A 118 16.84 -4.98 5.29
C LEU A 118 15.69 -5.98 5.14
N GLU A 119 14.45 -5.49 5.16
CA GLU A 119 13.28 -6.35 4.92
C GLU A 119 13.02 -6.58 3.43
N GLY A 120 13.29 -5.58 2.60
CA GLY A 120 13.15 -5.67 1.16
C GLY A 120 13.40 -4.34 0.47
N VAL A 121 13.40 -4.37 -0.85
CA VAL A 121 13.61 -3.19 -1.71
C VAL A 121 12.36 -2.99 -2.56
N VAL A 122 11.78 -1.79 -2.49
CA VAL A 122 10.56 -1.45 -3.22
C VAL A 122 10.80 -0.21 -4.07
N PRO A 123 10.52 -0.26 -5.39
CA PRO A 123 10.52 0.95 -6.20
C PRO A 123 9.39 1.87 -5.77
N VAL A 124 9.70 3.14 -5.60
CA VAL A 124 8.73 4.15 -5.18
C VAL A 124 8.82 5.39 -6.05
N HIS A 125 7.71 6.10 -6.17
CA HIS A 125 7.68 7.40 -6.81
C HIS A 125 6.81 8.38 -6.02
N LEU A 126 7.12 9.66 -6.14
CA LEU A 126 6.31 10.75 -5.62
C LEU A 126 6.21 11.86 -6.67
N GLU A 127 5.04 12.50 -6.72
CA GLU A 127 4.71 13.55 -7.68
C GLU A 127 4.74 14.95 -7.07
N PHE A 128 5.15 15.06 -5.81
CA PHE A 128 5.32 16.32 -5.10
C PHE A 128 6.80 16.59 -4.82
N ALA A 129 7.14 17.86 -4.62
CA ALA A 129 8.52 18.25 -4.33
C ALA A 129 8.92 17.81 -2.91
N ALA A 130 10.12 17.24 -2.80
CA ALA A 130 10.72 16.84 -1.53
C ALA A 130 12.24 17.02 -1.59
N LEU A 131 12.84 17.45 -0.48
CA LEU A 131 14.29 17.54 -0.35
C LEU A 131 14.84 16.18 0.09
N LEU A 132 15.25 15.38 -0.89
CA LEU A 132 15.76 14.02 -0.66
C LEU A 132 17.21 13.91 -1.11
N GLU A 133 17.98 13.11 -0.37
CA GLU A 133 19.32 12.68 -0.71
C GLU A 133 19.45 11.16 -0.53
N GLY A 134 20.29 10.53 -1.31
CA GLY A 134 20.60 9.11 -1.13
C GLY A 134 21.16 8.84 0.26
N GLY A 135 20.71 7.76 0.89
CA GLY A 135 21.11 7.37 2.22
C GLY A 135 20.26 7.96 3.36
N MET A 136 19.34 8.88 3.07
CA MET A 136 18.45 9.45 4.08
C MET A 136 17.50 8.39 4.66
N ALA A 137 17.34 8.41 5.99
CA ALA A 137 16.31 7.65 6.68
C ALA A 137 14.99 8.42 6.65
N VAL A 138 13.92 7.76 6.18
CA VAL A 138 12.61 8.38 6.04
C VAL A 138 11.51 7.46 6.53
N GLU A 139 10.38 8.06 6.91
CA GLU A 139 9.11 7.38 7.07
C GLU A 139 8.16 7.88 5.98
N LEU A 140 7.50 6.97 5.32
CA LEU A 140 6.55 7.31 4.25
C LEU A 140 5.22 6.60 4.41
N ILE A 141 4.20 7.22 3.83
CA ILE A 141 2.93 6.57 3.51
C ILE A 141 2.88 6.44 2.00
N GLY A 142 2.60 5.25 1.53
CA GLY A 142 2.50 4.95 0.10
C GLY A 142 1.33 4.05 -0.23
N GLU A 143 0.71 4.32 -1.37
CA GLU A 143 -0.30 3.46 -1.97
C GLU A 143 0.37 2.30 -2.69
N VAL A 144 -0.09 1.09 -2.43
CA VAL A 144 0.39 -0.12 -3.11
C VAL A 144 -0.21 -0.19 -4.52
N LEU A 145 0.65 -0.22 -5.52
CA LEU A 145 0.30 -0.31 -6.93
C LEU A 145 1.02 -1.48 -7.61
N PRO A 146 0.50 -1.99 -8.74
CA PRO A 146 1.25 -2.95 -9.54
C PRO A 146 2.60 -2.39 -9.97
N ALA A 147 3.64 -3.23 -9.97
CA ALA A 147 4.91 -2.87 -10.59
C ALA A 147 4.77 -2.80 -12.11
N GLU A 148 5.61 -2.00 -12.77
CA GLU A 148 5.57 -1.80 -14.23
C GLU A 148 5.81 -3.11 -15.00
N ASN A 149 6.57 -4.04 -14.45
CA ASN A 149 6.89 -5.34 -15.04
C ASN A 149 5.94 -6.48 -14.63
N GLU A 150 4.78 -6.15 -14.07
CA GLU A 150 3.76 -7.11 -13.59
C GLU A 150 4.21 -8.06 -12.46
N ALA A 151 5.47 -8.02 -12.06
CA ALA A 151 5.99 -8.81 -10.94
C ALA A 151 6.18 -7.92 -9.71
N GLY A 152 5.57 -8.28 -8.59
CA GLY A 152 5.67 -7.53 -7.35
C GLY A 152 4.82 -6.26 -7.32
N PHE A 153 5.29 -5.26 -6.60
CA PHE A 153 4.55 -4.02 -6.39
C PHE A 153 5.50 -2.82 -6.31
N GLN A 154 4.92 -1.63 -6.44
CA GLN A 154 5.56 -0.35 -6.22
C GLN A 154 4.71 0.51 -5.29
N LEU A 155 5.27 1.58 -4.77
CA LEU A 155 4.54 2.54 -3.94
C LEU A 155 4.46 3.90 -4.62
N ARG A 156 3.27 4.48 -4.63
CA ARG A 156 3.07 5.90 -4.87
C ARG A 156 3.07 6.60 -3.51
N VAL A 157 4.11 7.35 -3.23
CA VAL A 157 4.26 8.05 -1.95
C VAL A 157 3.28 9.22 -1.88
N THR A 158 2.50 9.29 -0.82
CA THR A 158 1.53 10.36 -0.57
C THR A 158 1.93 11.27 0.58
N SER A 159 2.69 10.75 1.53
CA SER A 159 3.27 11.52 2.64
C SER A 159 4.66 11.01 2.95
N LEU A 160 5.56 11.91 3.29
CA LEU A 160 6.95 11.59 3.57
C LEU A 160 7.49 12.51 4.65
N ARG A 161 8.24 11.95 5.59
CA ARG A 161 8.98 12.74 6.58
C ARG A 161 10.36 12.17 6.83
N MET A 162 11.30 13.06 7.11
CA MET A 162 12.67 12.69 7.48
C MET A 162 12.68 12.13 8.89
N LEU A 163 13.49 11.09 9.10
CA LEU A 163 13.81 10.60 10.43
C LEU A 163 15.09 11.25 10.91
N GLU A 164 15.11 11.70 12.16
CA GLU A 164 16.33 12.28 12.73
C GLU A 164 17.40 11.20 12.92
N PRO A 165 18.66 11.49 12.55
CA PRO A 165 19.77 10.57 12.82
C PRO A 165 19.97 10.48 14.34
N GLY A 166 19.77 9.29 14.91
CA GLY A 166 20.09 8.99 16.32
C GLY A 166 18.93 9.07 17.30
N GLY A 167 17.69 9.14 16.86
CA GLY A 167 16.49 8.99 17.70
C GLY A 167 16.29 7.54 18.14
N GLY A 168 17.24 6.97 18.84
CA GLY A 168 17.06 5.71 19.54
C GLY A 168 16.52 5.98 20.93
N ASN A 169 15.26 5.63 21.15
CA ASN A 169 14.72 5.20 22.42
C ASN A 169 13.71 4.10 22.16
#